data_e3e21ec3ca751149b685d2ee3a28cd2d
#
_entry.id   e3e21ec3ca751149b685d2ee3a28cd2d
#
_cell.length_a   1.000
_cell.length_b   1.000
_cell.length_c   1.000
_cell.angle_alpha   90.00
_cell.angle_beta   90.00
_cell.angle_gamma   90.00
#
_symmetry.space_group_name_H-M   'P 1'
#
loop_
_entity.id
_entity.type
_entity.pdbx_description
1 polymer ?
#
loop_
_entity_poly.entity_id
_entity_poly.type
_entity_poly.pdbx_seq_one_letter_code
_entity_poly.pdbx_strand_id
1 'polypeptide(L)'
;MSDNALKDFRNFPGIIESWELVRTGLVVIREQSYRLELWHSHSNPDIPYYVAIHVQEKGVWRRISDPPFATGRSGDEALRDAMVFLSERLAA
;
A
#
# COMPACT_ATOMS: atom_id res chain seq x y z
N MET A 1 -12.24 -8.98 17.05
CA MET A 1 -12.62 -7.59 16.74
C MET A 1 -13.15 -7.49 15.32
N SER A 2 -14.18 -6.77 15.14
CA SER A 2 -14.83 -6.62 13.85
C SER A 2 -14.13 -5.54 13.01
N ASP A 3 -13.91 -5.81 11.73
CA ASP A 3 -13.40 -4.83 10.79
C ASP A 3 -14.33 -3.63 10.62
N ASN A 4 -15.58 -3.78 11.04
CA ASN A 4 -16.59 -2.73 10.94
C ASN A 4 -16.25 -1.51 11.80
N ALA A 5 -15.47 -1.68 12.86
CA ALA A 5 -15.07 -0.59 13.72
C ALA A 5 -14.29 0.49 12.95
N LEU A 6 -13.39 0.07 12.05
CA LEU A 6 -12.62 1.02 11.24
C LEU A 6 -13.48 1.71 10.20
N LYS A 7 -14.47 1.02 9.65
CA LYS A 7 -15.40 1.61 8.68
C LYS A 7 -16.24 2.69 9.32
N ASP A 8 -16.56 2.54 10.59
CA ASP A 8 -17.40 3.51 11.31
C ASP A 8 -16.66 4.83 11.54
N PHE A 9 -15.34 4.81 11.59
CA PHE A 9 -14.55 6.03 11.78
C PHE A 9 -14.74 7.04 10.65
N ARG A 10 -15.05 6.60 9.44
CA ARG A 10 -15.28 7.53 8.33
C ARG A 10 -16.47 8.46 8.57
N ASN A 11 -17.39 8.05 9.44
CA ASN A 11 -18.56 8.85 9.80
C ASN A 11 -18.34 9.69 11.05
N PHE A 12 -17.16 9.61 11.63
CA PHE A 12 -16.81 10.34 12.84
C PHE A 12 -16.61 11.81 12.49
N PRO A 13 -17.18 12.75 13.25
CA PRO A 13 -16.98 14.18 12.97
C PRO A 13 -15.51 14.57 12.98
N GLY A 14 -15.08 15.27 11.94
CA GLY A 14 -13.70 15.75 11.84
C GLY A 14 -12.73 14.81 11.13
N ILE A 15 -13.14 13.58 10.85
CA ILE A 15 -12.29 12.68 10.07
C ILE A 15 -12.52 12.93 8.58
N ILE A 16 -11.47 13.33 7.89
CA ILE A 16 -11.49 13.56 6.45
C ILE A 16 -10.89 12.40 5.66
N GLU A 17 -10.07 11.58 6.31
CA GLU A 17 -9.44 10.41 5.70
C GLU A 17 -9.33 9.30 6.71
N SER A 18 -9.53 8.07 6.24
CA SER A 18 -9.25 6.91 7.07
C SER A 18 -8.73 5.77 6.19
N TRP A 19 -7.67 5.11 6.65
CA TRP A 19 -6.99 4.04 5.93
C TRP A 19 -6.80 2.85 6.84
N GLU A 20 -6.82 1.69 6.24
CA GLU A 20 -6.61 0.44 6.96
C GLU A 20 -5.51 -0.36 6.27
N LEU A 21 -4.53 -0.85 7.04
CA LEU A 21 -3.52 -1.77 6.52
C LEU A 21 -4.16 -3.14 6.38
N VAL A 22 -4.28 -3.62 5.16
CA VAL A 22 -4.94 -4.89 4.85
C VAL A 22 -3.95 -6.05 4.92
N ARG A 23 -2.76 -5.86 4.38
CA ARG A 23 -1.76 -6.91 4.28
C ARG A 23 -0.36 -6.33 4.15
N THR A 24 0.59 -7.00 4.76
CA THR A 24 2.02 -6.68 4.60
C THR A 24 2.72 -7.91 4.04
N GLY A 25 3.56 -7.71 3.05
CA GLY A 25 4.37 -8.77 2.47
C GLY A 25 5.82 -8.37 2.39
N LEU A 26 6.70 -9.36 2.46
CA LEU A 26 8.14 -9.18 2.30
C LEU A 26 8.57 -9.91 1.04
N VAL A 27 9.29 -9.20 0.17
CA VAL A 27 9.80 -9.76 -1.08
C VAL A 27 11.29 -9.49 -1.15
N VAL A 28 12.07 -10.53 -1.46
CA VAL A 28 13.51 -10.38 -1.64
C VAL A 28 13.83 -10.58 -3.11
N ILE A 29 14.42 -9.56 -3.74
CA ILE A 29 14.81 -9.59 -5.15
C ILE A 29 16.25 -9.14 -5.25
N ARG A 30 17.11 -9.99 -5.84
CA ARG A 30 18.52 -9.67 -6.03
C ARG A 30 19.19 -9.23 -4.72
N GLU A 31 18.95 -9.99 -3.66
CA GLU A 31 19.50 -9.75 -2.32
C GLU A 31 19.00 -8.48 -1.65
N GLN A 32 18.02 -7.80 -2.26
CA GLN A 32 17.42 -6.61 -1.72
C GLN A 32 16.04 -6.94 -1.15
N SER A 33 15.78 -6.53 0.07
CA SER A 33 14.47 -6.76 0.72
C SER A 33 13.53 -5.59 0.47
N TYR A 34 12.31 -5.93 0.08
CA TYR A 34 11.24 -4.95 -0.14
C TYR A 34 10.05 -5.35 0.71
N ARG A 35 9.41 -4.34 1.31
CA ARG A 35 8.17 -4.52 2.05
C ARG A 35 7.06 -3.84 1.28
N LEU A 36 5.99 -4.60 1.01
CA LEU A 36 4.80 -4.10 0.36
C LEU A 36 3.67 -4.03 1.38
N GLU A 37 3.05 -2.87 1.48
CA GLU A 37 1.93 -2.66 2.38
C GLU A 37 0.69 -2.30 1.57
N LEU A 38 -0.30 -3.19 1.59
CA LEU A 38 -1.58 -2.95 0.92
C LEU A 38 -2.50 -2.20 1.87
N TRP A 39 -2.90 -1.00 1.46
CA TRP A 39 -3.78 -0.12 2.21
C TRP A 39 -5.13 0.01 1.55
N HIS A 40 -6.17 0.06 2.35
CA HIS A 40 -7.54 0.30 1.89
C HIS A 40 -8.05 1.61 2.47
N SER A 41 -8.58 2.48 1.60
CA SER A 41 -9.19 3.73 2.02
C SER A 41 -10.67 3.52 2.30
N HIS A 42 -11.12 3.99 3.45
CA HIS A 42 -12.54 4.02 3.78
C HIS A 42 -13.19 5.34 3.37
N SER A 43 -12.40 6.30 2.91
CA SER A 43 -12.85 7.66 2.62
C SER A 43 -12.82 8.03 1.14
N ASN A 44 -12.04 7.31 0.32
CA ASN A 44 -11.87 7.65 -1.09
C ASN A 44 -12.34 6.49 -2.00
N PRO A 45 -13.55 6.58 -2.57
CA PRO A 45 -14.06 5.51 -3.43
C PRO A 45 -13.37 5.44 -4.80
N ASP A 46 -12.72 6.50 -5.24
CA ASP A 46 -12.05 6.54 -6.55
C ASP A 46 -10.73 5.80 -6.53
N ILE A 47 -10.03 5.86 -5.40
CA ILE A 47 -8.75 5.17 -5.21
C ILE A 47 -8.84 4.39 -3.89
N PRO A 48 -9.60 3.27 -3.89
CA PRO A 48 -9.84 2.54 -2.64
C PRO A 48 -8.64 1.76 -2.12
N TYR A 49 -7.70 1.40 -3.00
CA TYR A 49 -6.54 0.62 -2.60
C TYR A 49 -5.26 1.24 -3.13
N TYR A 50 -4.19 1.17 -2.33
CA TYR A 50 -2.86 1.46 -2.83
C TYR A 50 -1.83 0.60 -2.10
N VAL A 51 -0.67 0.43 -2.72
CA VAL A 51 0.45 -0.30 -2.13
C VAL A 51 1.59 0.66 -1.87
N ALA A 52 2.05 0.69 -0.62
CA ALA A 52 3.26 1.41 -0.26
C ALA A 52 4.43 0.42 -0.37
N ILE A 53 5.48 0.83 -1.04
CA ILE A 53 6.66 -0.01 -1.28
C ILE A 53 7.84 0.59 -0.54
N HIS A 54 8.48 -0.23 0.31
CA HIS A 54 9.67 0.16 1.06
C HIS A 54 10.83 -0.75 0.69
N VAL A 55 12.02 -0.19 0.68
CA VAL A 55 13.26 -0.96 0.50
C VAL A 55 14.06 -0.87 1.79
N GLN A 56 14.72 -1.97 2.16
CA GLN A 56 15.61 -1.98 3.32
C GLN A 56 17.02 -1.65 2.86
N GLU A 57 17.57 -0.57 3.38
CA GLU A 57 18.92 -0.14 3.11
C GLU A 57 19.65 0.07 4.45
N LYS A 58 20.73 -0.66 4.65
CA LYS A 58 21.54 -0.58 5.88
C LYS A 58 20.70 -0.75 7.14
N GLY A 59 19.74 -1.69 7.09
CA GLY A 59 18.86 -1.98 8.21
C GLY A 59 17.70 -1.02 8.39
N VAL A 60 17.57 -0.02 7.53
CA VAL A 60 16.50 0.99 7.62
C VAL A 60 15.55 0.83 6.44
N TRP A 61 14.24 0.87 6.74
CA TRP A 61 13.22 0.86 5.70
C TRP A 61 12.97 2.25 5.17
N ARG A 62 13.04 2.40 3.84
CA ARG A 62 12.82 3.68 3.16
C ARG A 62 11.73 3.49 2.12
N ARG A 63 10.73 4.35 2.15
CA ARG A 63 9.66 4.32 1.15
C ARG A 63 10.19 4.76 -0.21
N ILE A 64 9.85 4.00 -1.25
CA ILE A 64 10.29 4.29 -2.62
C ILE A 64 9.14 4.54 -3.58
N SER A 65 7.90 4.40 -3.12
CA SER A 65 6.73 4.69 -3.95
C SER A 65 5.93 5.83 -3.33
N ASP A 66 5.47 6.74 -4.16
CA ASP A 66 4.59 7.83 -3.74
C ASP A 66 3.24 7.68 -4.44
N PRO A 67 2.13 7.99 -3.75
CA PRO A 67 0.84 8.02 -4.43
C PRO A 67 0.87 8.99 -5.62
N PRO A 68 0.21 8.69 -6.75
CA PRO A 68 -0.78 7.62 -6.92
C PRO A 68 -0.24 6.29 -7.45
N PHE A 69 1.06 6.03 -7.32
CA PHE A 69 1.62 4.78 -7.83
C PHE A 69 1.08 3.58 -7.07
N ALA A 70 0.98 2.45 -7.76
CA ALA A 70 0.52 1.18 -7.21
C ALA A 70 -0.88 1.30 -6.58
N THR A 71 -1.82 1.81 -7.36
CA THR A 71 -3.22 1.94 -6.96
C THR A 71 -4.11 0.96 -7.71
N GLY A 72 -5.31 0.73 -7.19
CA GLY A 72 -6.27 -0.12 -7.86
C GLY A 72 -7.64 -0.08 -7.20
N ARG A 73 -8.62 -0.65 -7.89
CA ARG A 73 -9.98 -0.79 -7.38
C ARG A 73 -10.15 -2.03 -6.53
N SER A 74 -9.18 -2.93 -6.58
CA SER A 74 -9.12 -4.11 -5.73
C SER A 74 -7.70 -4.26 -5.21
N GLY A 75 -7.54 -5.06 -4.14
CA GLY A 75 -6.22 -5.35 -3.61
C GLY A 75 -5.32 -6.01 -4.64
N ASP A 76 -5.85 -6.93 -5.43
CA ASP A 76 -5.07 -7.62 -6.46
C ASP A 76 -4.59 -6.67 -7.55
N GLU A 77 -5.44 -5.74 -7.96
CA GLU A 77 -5.08 -4.75 -8.98
C GLU A 77 -3.96 -3.85 -8.48
N ALA A 78 -4.06 -3.37 -7.24
CA ALA A 78 -3.04 -2.53 -6.63
C ALA A 78 -1.70 -3.28 -6.49
N LEU A 79 -1.75 -4.57 -6.12
CA LEU A 79 -0.54 -5.38 -6.01
C LEU A 79 0.11 -5.64 -7.37
N ARG A 80 -0.68 -5.86 -8.42
CA ARG A 80 -0.13 -6.00 -9.78
C ARG A 80 0.57 -4.72 -10.21
N ASP A 81 -0.03 -3.57 -9.94
CA ASP A 81 0.56 -2.28 -10.26
C ASP A 81 1.88 -2.09 -9.53
N ALA A 82 1.93 -2.51 -8.26
CA ALA A 82 3.16 -2.48 -7.47
C ALA A 82 4.25 -3.36 -8.09
N MET A 83 3.88 -4.55 -8.58
CA MET A 83 4.85 -5.45 -9.21
C MET A 83 5.39 -4.87 -10.51
N VAL A 84 4.55 -4.19 -11.29
CA VAL A 84 5.00 -3.49 -12.50
C VAL A 84 6.00 -2.40 -12.13
N PHE A 85 5.70 -1.61 -11.10
CA PHE A 85 6.60 -0.56 -10.61
C PHE A 85 7.97 -1.14 -10.24
N LEU A 86 7.98 -2.23 -9.46
CA LEU A 86 9.24 -2.87 -9.07
C LEU A 86 10.00 -3.43 -10.27
N SER A 87 9.30 -4.05 -11.21
CA SER A 87 9.92 -4.60 -12.42
C SER A 87 10.61 -3.53 -13.23
N GLU A 88 9.96 -2.39 -13.41
CA GLU A 88 10.53 -1.26 -14.15
C GLU A 88 11.73 -0.67 -13.41
N ARG A 89 11.63 -0.54 -12.10
CA ARG A 89 12.73 -0.02 -11.28
C ARG A 89 13.96 -0.91 -11.34
N LEU A 90 13.75 -2.24 -11.32
CA LEU A 90 14.85 -3.20 -11.34
C LEU A 90 15.45 -3.38 -12.74
N ALA A 91 14.71 -3.05 -13.79
CA ALA A 91 15.20 -3.10 -15.16
C ALA A 91 16.05 -1.88 -15.53
N ALA A 92 15.92 -0.81 -14.78
CA ALA A 92 16.63 0.45 -15.05
C ALA A 92 18.11 0.37 -14.70
#